data_a82aa6cea1015ab72a30d3b53ff1b1f3
#
_entry.id   a82aa6cea1015ab72a30d3b53ff1b1f3
#
_cell.length_a   1.000
_cell.length_b   1.000
_cell.length_c   1.000
_cell.angle_alpha   90.00
_cell.angle_beta   90.00
_cell.angle_gamma   90.00
#
_symmetry.space_group_name_H-M   'P 1'
#
loop_
_entity.id
_entity.type
_entity.pdbx_description
1 polymer ?
#
loop_
_entity_poly.entity_id
_entity_poly.type
_entity_poly.pdbx_seq_one_letter_code
_entity_poly.pdbx_strand_id
1 'polypeptide(L)'
;KQLFLNDEVFAKAVRNTLIFAIFTGPVGYVLSFLASWAINETSRKIRGLLTFVFYIPSISGTIYTIWNIIFSGDIYGYANSLLLRLRIISEPIQWFTTEEWILPLIIVVQLWMSLGTGFLAMRAGLAAIDEQYYEAGAIDGVRSRFQELFYITLPMMAPHLMTAAVLQITAMFSNSTVAQNLTGFPSTNYAGHLVMTHLMDYTTYRVERGYASAIAVLLFLVMILLNRLFMKILRKVGA
;
A
#
# COMPACT_ATOMS: atom_id res chain seq x y z
N LYS A 1 26.33 -5.52 -15.07
CA LYS A 1 27.28 -6.19 -14.16
C LYS A 1 27.44 -5.38 -12.86
N GLN A 2 27.72 -4.07 -12.94
CA GLN A 2 27.95 -3.20 -11.77
C GLN A 2 26.79 -3.23 -10.76
N LEU A 3 25.55 -3.12 -11.26
CA LEU A 3 24.32 -3.12 -10.46
C LEU A 3 24.12 -4.38 -9.60
N PHE A 4 24.48 -5.57 -10.12
CA PHE A 4 24.22 -6.84 -9.42
C PHE A 4 25.43 -7.41 -8.70
N LEU A 5 26.64 -6.96 -9.03
CA LEU A 5 27.86 -7.55 -8.51
C LEU A 5 28.62 -6.63 -7.56
N ASN A 6 28.46 -5.31 -7.68
CA ASN A 6 29.28 -4.35 -6.94
C ASN A 6 28.47 -3.35 -6.12
N ASP A 7 27.10 -3.39 -6.18
CA ASP A 7 26.26 -2.45 -5.43
C ASP A 7 25.51 -3.18 -4.32
N GLU A 8 26.13 -3.21 -3.14
CA GLU A 8 25.55 -3.81 -1.93
C GLU A 8 24.28 -3.06 -1.47
N VAL A 9 24.22 -1.73 -1.69
CA VAL A 9 23.06 -0.91 -1.35
C VAL A 9 21.87 -1.27 -2.24
N PHE A 10 22.11 -1.50 -3.53
CA PHE A 10 21.08 -1.97 -4.44
C PHE A 10 20.54 -3.34 -4.05
N ALA A 11 21.39 -4.28 -3.66
CA ALA A 11 20.96 -5.60 -3.18
C ALA A 11 20.05 -5.49 -1.94
N LYS A 12 20.43 -4.61 -0.98
CA LYS A 12 19.61 -4.30 0.20
C LYS A 12 18.29 -3.64 -0.19
N ALA A 13 18.31 -2.71 -1.13
CA ALA A 13 17.12 -2.04 -1.67
C ALA A 13 16.14 -3.04 -2.33
N VAL A 14 16.64 -3.99 -3.11
CA VAL A 14 15.84 -5.06 -3.71
C VAL A 14 15.17 -5.92 -2.65
N ARG A 15 15.93 -6.39 -1.65
CA ARG A 15 15.40 -7.17 -0.53
C ARG A 15 14.30 -6.41 0.21
N ASN A 16 14.55 -5.16 0.58
CA ASN A 16 13.57 -4.33 1.28
C ASN A 16 12.32 -4.10 0.43
N THR A 17 12.48 -3.85 -0.87
CA THR A 17 11.35 -3.67 -1.79
C THR A 17 10.53 -4.95 -1.93
N LEU A 18 11.15 -6.12 -1.99
CA LEU A 18 10.41 -7.38 -2.03
C LEU A 18 9.61 -7.61 -0.75
N ILE A 19 10.21 -7.42 0.42
CA ILE A 19 9.51 -7.53 1.71
C ILE A 19 8.36 -6.52 1.75
N PHE A 20 8.63 -5.26 1.45
CA PHE A 20 7.64 -4.20 1.39
C PHE A 20 6.48 -4.57 0.44
N ALA A 21 6.79 -5.03 -0.77
CA ALA A 21 5.79 -5.38 -1.78
C ALA A 21 4.91 -6.57 -1.38
N ILE A 22 5.49 -7.61 -0.78
CA ILE A 22 4.75 -8.79 -0.31
C ILE A 22 3.73 -8.42 0.75
N PHE A 23 4.09 -7.54 1.67
CA PHE A 23 3.17 -7.11 2.73
C PHE A 23 2.20 -6.01 2.28
N THR A 24 2.67 -4.99 1.56
CA THR A 24 1.80 -3.85 1.21
C THR A 24 0.91 -4.12 0.00
N GLY A 25 1.35 -4.93 -0.96
CA GLY A 25 0.58 -5.23 -2.17
C GLY A 25 -0.70 -6.02 -1.87
N PRO A 26 -0.60 -7.31 -1.51
CA PRO A 26 -1.78 -8.13 -1.26
C PRO A 26 -2.62 -7.63 -0.08
N VAL A 27 -1.98 -7.29 1.05
CA VAL A 27 -2.71 -6.84 2.25
C VAL A 27 -3.39 -5.50 1.99
N GLY A 28 -2.69 -4.52 1.38
CA GLY A 28 -3.27 -3.23 1.03
C GLY A 28 -4.42 -3.36 0.02
N TYR A 29 -4.32 -4.29 -0.93
CA TYR A 29 -5.39 -4.58 -1.88
C TYR A 29 -6.64 -5.13 -1.19
N VAL A 30 -6.48 -6.11 -0.30
CA VAL A 30 -7.57 -6.69 0.48
C VAL A 30 -8.18 -5.65 1.42
N LEU A 31 -7.36 -4.85 2.12
CA LEU A 31 -7.84 -3.76 2.98
C LEU A 31 -8.65 -2.72 2.19
N SER A 32 -8.18 -2.33 1.01
CA SER A 32 -8.89 -1.40 0.13
C SER A 32 -10.25 -1.95 -0.32
N PHE A 33 -10.31 -3.24 -0.63
CA PHE A 33 -11.55 -3.91 -1.00
C PHE A 33 -12.52 -3.98 0.19
N LEU A 34 -12.05 -4.44 1.35
CA LEU A 34 -12.88 -4.55 2.56
C LEU A 34 -13.41 -3.19 3.02
N ALA A 35 -12.57 -2.15 2.99
CA ALA A 35 -12.99 -0.80 3.29
C ALA A 35 -14.06 -0.31 2.28
N SER A 36 -13.85 -0.56 0.99
CA SER A 36 -14.79 -0.20 -0.06
C SER A 36 -16.14 -0.90 0.12
N TRP A 37 -16.11 -2.18 0.43
CA TRP A 37 -17.29 -2.98 0.67
C TRP A 37 -18.03 -2.54 1.95
N ALA A 38 -17.32 -2.38 3.07
CA ALA A 38 -17.91 -1.90 4.33
C ALA A 38 -18.56 -0.52 4.17
N ILE A 39 -17.92 0.40 3.45
CA ILE A 39 -18.49 1.71 3.13
C ILE A 39 -19.75 1.55 2.28
N ASN A 40 -19.80 0.57 1.36
CA ASN A 40 -20.95 0.33 0.51
C ASN A 40 -22.20 -0.10 1.28
N GLU A 41 -22.03 -0.78 2.42
CA GLU A 41 -23.13 -1.17 3.32
C GLU A 41 -23.73 0.00 4.11
N THR A 42 -23.08 1.18 4.09
CA THR A 42 -23.56 2.37 4.82
C THR A 42 -24.61 3.13 4.03
N SER A 43 -25.35 4.02 4.70
CA SER A 43 -26.34 4.87 4.05
C SER A 43 -25.73 5.79 2.99
N ARG A 44 -26.48 6.11 1.93
CA ARG A 44 -26.01 6.91 0.78
C ARG A 44 -25.39 8.25 1.19
N LYS A 45 -25.92 8.89 2.26
CA LYS A 45 -25.39 10.19 2.76
C LYS A 45 -24.02 10.06 3.41
N ILE A 46 -23.79 9.00 4.18
CA ILE A 46 -22.54 8.77 4.93
C ILE A 46 -21.46 8.18 4.02
N ARG A 47 -21.86 7.42 3.00
CA ARG A 47 -20.96 6.75 2.05
C ARG A 47 -19.95 7.69 1.39
N GLY A 48 -20.41 8.87 0.94
CA GLY A 48 -19.55 9.89 0.35
C GLY A 48 -18.54 10.45 1.34
N LEU A 49 -19.00 10.78 2.55
CA LEU A 49 -18.15 11.29 3.62
C LEU A 49 -17.07 10.28 4.02
N LEU A 50 -17.45 9.02 4.23
CA LEU A 50 -16.49 7.96 4.58
C LEU A 50 -15.48 7.73 3.45
N THR A 51 -15.93 7.70 2.19
CA THR A 51 -15.02 7.59 1.05
C THR A 51 -13.99 8.71 1.05
N PHE A 52 -14.41 9.95 1.30
CA PHE A 52 -13.52 11.10 1.39
C PHE A 52 -12.53 10.97 2.57
N VAL A 53 -13.01 10.65 3.76
CA VAL A 53 -12.17 10.49 4.98
C VAL A 53 -11.11 9.41 4.78
N PHE A 54 -11.47 8.26 4.22
CA PHE A 54 -10.53 7.17 3.98
C PHE A 54 -9.56 7.46 2.83
N TYR A 55 -9.91 8.35 1.91
CA TYR A 55 -9.05 8.73 0.79
C TYR A 55 -8.04 9.84 1.16
N ILE A 56 -8.35 10.71 2.14
CA ILE A 56 -7.50 11.83 2.57
C ILE A 56 -6.03 11.43 2.78
N PRO A 57 -5.70 10.31 3.48
CA PRO A 57 -4.31 9.92 3.71
C PRO A 57 -3.48 9.80 2.43
N SER A 58 -4.09 9.32 1.35
CA SER A 58 -3.38 9.08 0.10
C SER A 58 -3.04 10.34 -0.71
N ILE A 59 -3.71 11.46 -0.43
CA ILE A 59 -3.51 12.72 -1.17
C ILE A 59 -2.82 13.82 -0.35
N SER A 60 -2.73 13.65 0.97
CA SER A 60 -2.14 14.65 1.85
C SER A 60 -0.64 14.48 1.99
N GLY A 61 0.14 15.43 1.47
CA GLY A 61 1.60 15.42 1.60
C GLY A 61 2.11 15.62 3.03
N THR A 62 1.30 16.19 3.92
CA THR A 62 1.66 16.47 5.33
C THR A 62 1.28 15.37 6.30
N ILE A 63 0.66 14.32 5.82
CA ILE A 63 0.14 13.23 6.64
C ILE A 63 1.24 12.49 7.43
N TYR A 64 2.47 12.48 6.91
CA TYR A 64 3.62 11.88 7.57
C TYR A 64 3.97 12.53 8.91
N THR A 65 3.64 13.82 9.09
CA THR A 65 3.85 14.54 10.35
C THR A 65 3.08 13.88 11.50
N ILE A 66 1.88 13.38 11.24
CA ILE A 66 1.08 12.66 12.26
C ILE A 66 1.84 11.41 12.72
N TRP A 67 2.39 10.65 11.79
CA TRP A 67 3.16 9.45 12.10
C TRP A 67 4.47 9.77 12.82
N ASN A 68 5.14 10.87 12.45
CA ASN A 68 6.33 11.35 13.14
C ASN A 68 6.04 11.72 14.61
N ILE A 69 4.84 12.25 14.91
CA ILE A 69 4.42 12.52 16.28
C ILE A 69 4.06 11.22 17.01
N ILE A 70 3.32 10.32 16.38
CA ILE A 70 2.90 9.05 16.99
C ILE A 70 4.12 8.19 17.36
N PHE A 71 5.08 8.07 16.45
CA PHE A 71 6.29 7.27 16.60
C PHE A 71 7.54 8.10 16.90
N SER A 72 7.38 9.25 17.58
CA SER A 72 8.54 9.98 18.09
C SER A 72 9.39 9.10 19.00
N GLY A 73 10.73 9.17 18.85
CA GLY A 73 11.68 8.34 19.59
C GLY A 73 11.84 8.74 21.06
N ASP A 74 11.14 9.76 21.53
CA ASP A 74 11.17 10.23 22.91
C ASP A 74 10.06 9.60 23.79
N ILE A 75 10.07 9.93 25.07
CA ILE A 75 9.08 9.46 26.05
C ILE A 75 7.69 10.06 25.82
N TYR A 76 7.62 11.17 25.06
CA TYR A 76 6.36 11.87 24.75
C TYR A 76 5.70 11.37 23.48
N GLY A 77 6.42 10.60 22.65
CA GLY A 77 5.83 9.92 21.50
C GLY A 77 4.66 9.05 21.92
N TYR A 78 3.52 9.18 21.25
CA TYR A 78 2.29 8.47 21.67
C TYR A 78 2.50 6.95 21.76
N ALA A 79 3.20 6.33 20.82
CA ALA A 79 3.50 4.90 20.84
C ALA A 79 4.37 4.54 22.04
N ASN A 80 5.49 5.24 22.27
CA ASN A 80 6.37 5.01 23.39
C ASN A 80 5.67 5.27 24.73
N SER A 81 4.94 6.36 24.87
CA SER A 81 4.16 6.69 26.07
C SER A 81 3.16 5.59 26.43
N LEU A 82 2.45 5.04 25.44
CA LEU A 82 1.52 3.94 25.66
C LEU A 82 2.23 2.66 26.09
N LEU A 83 3.31 2.27 25.39
CA LEU A 83 4.08 1.05 25.68
C LEU A 83 4.77 1.11 27.04
N LEU A 84 5.31 2.27 27.43
CA LEU A 84 5.89 2.51 28.75
C LEU A 84 4.83 2.41 29.86
N ARG A 85 3.64 3.01 29.68
CA ARG A 85 2.52 2.91 30.63
C ARG A 85 2.03 1.47 30.80
N LEU A 86 2.01 0.69 29.72
CA LEU A 86 1.64 -0.72 29.73
C LEU A 86 2.77 -1.62 30.26
N ARG A 87 3.94 -1.05 30.56
CA ARG A 87 5.15 -1.77 31.01
C ARG A 87 5.60 -2.85 30.04
N ILE A 88 5.35 -2.66 28.75
CA ILE A 88 5.80 -3.57 27.67
C ILE A 88 7.26 -3.29 27.34
N ILE A 89 7.67 -2.03 27.43
CA ILE A 89 9.05 -1.58 27.21
C ILE A 89 9.55 -0.85 28.46
N SER A 90 10.85 -0.87 28.71
CA SER A 90 11.52 -0.16 29.82
C SER A 90 12.12 1.17 29.40
N GLU A 91 12.46 1.30 28.10
CA GLU A 91 13.06 2.49 27.50
C GLU A 91 12.36 2.84 26.18
N PRO A 92 12.34 4.13 25.79
CA PRO A 92 11.70 4.55 24.55
C PRO A 92 12.41 3.98 23.32
N ILE A 93 11.65 3.46 22.38
CA ILE A 93 12.15 2.91 21.12
C ILE A 93 12.42 4.06 20.15
N GLN A 94 13.58 4.03 19.50
CA GLN A 94 13.96 4.96 18.43
C GLN A 94 13.44 4.45 17.07
N TRP A 95 12.14 4.60 16.83
CA TRP A 95 11.39 3.97 15.74
C TRP A 95 11.96 4.24 14.34
N PHE A 96 12.42 5.47 14.09
CA PHE A 96 12.86 5.90 12.75
C PHE A 96 14.38 5.75 12.53
N THR A 97 15.13 5.40 13.57
CA THR A 97 16.59 5.30 13.50
C THR A 97 17.12 3.90 13.83
N THR A 98 16.32 3.06 14.49
CA THR A 98 16.66 1.66 14.75
C THR A 98 16.34 0.80 13.53
N GLU A 99 17.34 0.14 12.98
CA GLU A 99 17.27 -0.61 11.72
C GLU A 99 16.10 -1.62 11.67
N GLU A 100 15.83 -2.29 12.79
CA GLU A 100 14.81 -3.33 12.90
C GLU A 100 13.37 -2.78 12.75
N TRP A 101 13.13 -1.55 13.19
CA TRP A 101 11.79 -0.95 13.20
C TRP A 101 11.46 -0.15 11.95
N ILE A 102 12.48 0.29 11.20
CA ILE A 102 12.30 1.18 10.05
C ILE A 102 11.38 0.55 9.00
N LEU A 103 11.72 -0.65 8.50
CA LEU A 103 10.94 -1.28 7.42
C LEU A 103 9.53 -1.69 7.85
N PRO A 104 9.30 -2.31 9.03
CA PRO A 104 7.96 -2.57 9.56
C PRO A 104 7.11 -1.30 9.65
N LEU A 105 7.68 -0.20 10.09
CA LEU A 105 6.97 1.07 10.25
C LEU A 105 6.55 1.67 8.90
N ILE A 106 7.46 1.65 7.93
CA ILE A 106 7.15 2.06 6.55
C ILE A 106 6.01 1.21 5.99
N ILE A 107 5.99 -0.10 6.24
CA ILE A 107 4.93 -1.02 5.82
C ILE A 107 3.59 -0.64 6.45
N VAL A 108 3.55 -0.41 7.77
CA VAL A 108 2.32 -0.03 8.49
C VAL A 108 1.74 1.28 7.95
N VAL A 109 2.58 2.31 7.79
CA VAL A 109 2.15 3.60 7.26
C VAL A 109 1.68 3.47 5.80
N GLN A 110 2.38 2.68 4.99
CA GLN A 110 1.98 2.42 3.60
C GLN A 110 0.65 1.67 3.52
N LEU A 111 0.39 0.71 4.40
CA LEU A 111 -0.90 0.01 4.46
C LEU A 111 -2.04 0.98 4.78
N TRP A 112 -1.83 1.91 5.72
CA TRP A 112 -2.82 2.94 6.00
C TRP A 112 -3.04 3.88 4.81
N MET A 113 -1.99 4.19 4.05
CA MET A 113 -2.07 4.99 2.83
C MET A 113 -2.56 4.21 1.60
N SER A 114 -2.76 2.90 1.69
CA SER A 114 -3.19 2.05 0.57
C SER A 114 -4.59 2.37 0.05
N LEU A 115 -5.39 3.12 0.81
CA LEU A 115 -6.71 3.60 0.45
C LEU A 115 -6.63 4.79 -0.54
N GLY A 116 -5.91 4.59 -1.64
CA GLY A 116 -5.67 5.58 -2.69
C GLY A 116 -6.52 5.34 -3.94
N THR A 117 -5.90 5.50 -5.12
CA THR A 117 -6.58 5.39 -6.43
C THR A 117 -7.20 4.01 -6.67
N GLY A 118 -6.55 2.93 -6.21
CA GLY A 118 -7.09 1.56 -6.28
C GLY A 118 -8.38 1.40 -5.47
N PHE A 119 -8.43 1.98 -4.28
CA PHE A 119 -9.64 2.03 -3.45
C PHE A 119 -10.79 2.77 -4.16
N LEU A 120 -10.51 3.92 -4.81
CA LEU A 120 -11.53 4.65 -5.57
C LEU A 120 -12.05 3.84 -6.76
N ALA A 121 -11.19 3.10 -7.46
CA ALA A 121 -11.61 2.21 -8.54
C ALA A 121 -12.55 1.09 -8.02
N MET A 122 -12.25 0.51 -6.86
CA MET A 122 -13.12 -0.46 -6.20
C MET A 122 -14.46 0.17 -5.75
N ARG A 123 -14.42 1.39 -5.22
CA ARG A 123 -15.63 2.15 -4.87
C ARG A 123 -16.53 2.42 -6.09
N ALA A 124 -15.91 2.81 -7.22
CA ALA A 124 -16.62 3.01 -8.47
C ALA A 124 -17.26 1.71 -8.98
N GLY A 125 -16.54 0.60 -8.88
CA GLY A 125 -17.05 -0.72 -9.24
C GLY A 125 -18.27 -1.14 -8.42
N LEU A 126 -18.21 -0.97 -7.09
CA LEU A 126 -19.35 -1.25 -6.21
C LEU A 126 -20.57 -0.36 -6.51
N ALA A 127 -20.33 0.90 -6.84
CA ALA A 127 -21.40 1.85 -7.17
C ALA A 127 -22.03 1.60 -8.56
N ALA A 128 -21.35 0.87 -9.43
CA ALA A 128 -21.81 0.54 -10.78
C ALA A 128 -22.71 -0.72 -10.83
N ILE A 129 -22.76 -1.52 -9.77
CA ILE A 129 -23.62 -2.70 -9.71
C ILE A 129 -25.07 -2.25 -9.52
N ASP A 130 -25.94 -2.66 -10.44
CA ASP A 130 -27.37 -2.39 -10.35
C ASP A 130 -28.00 -3.19 -9.20
N GLU A 131 -28.88 -2.56 -8.43
CA GLU A 131 -29.58 -3.16 -7.30
C GLU A 131 -30.44 -4.36 -7.73
N GLN A 132 -30.91 -4.39 -8.97
CA GLN A 132 -31.69 -5.49 -9.57
C GLN A 132 -30.97 -6.86 -9.49
N TYR A 133 -29.63 -6.88 -9.56
CA TYR A 133 -28.87 -8.13 -9.40
C TYR A 133 -28.96 -8.70 -7.98
N TYR A 134 -29.02 -7.85 -6.98
CA TYR A 134 -29.18 -8.29 -5.58
C TYR A 134 -30.62 -8.74 -5.31
N GLU A 135 -31.61 -8.06 -5.90
CA GLU A 135 -33.03 -8.44 -5.82
C GLU A 135 -33.26 -9.80 -6.49
N ALA A 136 -32.73 -10.00 -7.70
CA ALA A 136 -32.79 -11.29 -8.39
C ALA A 136 -32.11 -12.41 -7.60
N GLY A 137 -30.91 -12.15 -7.06
CA GLY A 137 -30.20 -13.09 -6.21
C GLY A 137 -30.98 -13.47 -4.95
N ALA A 138 -31.72 -12.54 -4.35
CA ALA A 138 -32.58 -12.84 -3.20
C ALA A 138 -33.72 -13.79 -3.57
N ILE A 139 -34.28 -13.66 -4.79
CA ILE A 139 -35.31 -14.59 -5.33
C ILE A 139 -34.72 -15.97 -5.57
N ASP A 140 -33.46 -16.02 -6.07
CA ASP A 140 -32.72 -17.26 -6.34
C ASP A 140 -32.19 -17.95 -5.06
N GLY A 141 -32.46 -17.38 -3.88
CA GLY A 141 -32.13 -17.98 -2.60
C GLY A 141 -30.81 -17.55 -1.97
N VAL A 142 -30.19 -16.48 -2.46
CA VAL A 142 -29.06 -15.82 -1.80
C VAL A 142 -29.57 -15.10 -0.55
N ARG A 143 -29.16 -15.57 0.64
CA ARG A 143 -29.72 -15.10 1.92
C ARG A 143 -28.73 -14.37 2.82
N SER A 144 -27.45 -14.38 2.50
CA SER A 144 -26.44 -13.76 3.35
C SER A 144 -25.56 -12.78 2.56
N ARG A 145 -25.06 -11.75 3.26
CA ARG A 145 -24.14 -10.75 2.67
C ARG A 145 -22.86 -11.38 2.11
N PHE A 146 -22.39 -12.48 2.69
CA PHE A 146 -21.24 -13.22 2.15
C PHE A 146 -21.61 -13.96 0.86
N GLN A 147 -22.80 -14.50 0.74
CA GLN A 147 -23.27 -15.10 -0.51
C GLN A 147 -23.40 -14.05 -1.60
N GLU A 148 -24.01 -12.89 -1.31
CA GLU A 148 -24.07 -11.74 -2.22
C GLU A 148 -22.66 -11.31 -2.68
N LEU A 149 -21.70 -11.25 -1.74
CA LEU A 149 -20.32 -10.89 -2.02
C LEU A 149 -19.68 -11.83 -3.03
N PHE A 150 -19.77 -13.14 -2.82
CA PHE A 150 -19.07 -14.14 -3.64
C PHE A 150 -19.80 -14.46 -4.96
N TYR A 151 -21.13 -14.45 -4.97
CA TYR A 151 -21.91 -14.85 -6.15
C TYR A 151 -22.29 -13.66 -7.06
N ILE A 152 -22.40 -12.45 -6.52
CA ILE A 152 -22.85 -11.28 -7.27
C ILE A 152 -21.74 -10.21 -7.33
N THR A 153 -21.32 -9.73 -6.16
CA THR A 153 -20.43 -8.56 -6.07
C THR A 153 -19.07 -8.80 -6.70
N LEU A 154 -18.36 -9.84 -6.30
CA LEU A 154 -16.99 -10.11 -6.81
C LEU A 154 -16.96 -10.41 -8.32
N PRO A 155 -17.85 -11.25 -8.88
CA PRO A 155 -17.91 -11.46 -10.32
C PRO A 155 -18.22 -10.18 -11.12
N MET A 156 -19.19 -9.39 -10.67
CA MET A 156 -19.57 -8.14 -11.33
C MET A 156 -18.46 -7.08 -11.24
N MET A 157 -17.69 -7.09 -10.15
CA MET A 157 -16.56 -6.18 -9.94
C MET A 157 -15.28 -6.58 -10.65
N ALA A 158 -15.20 -7.75 -11.26
CA ALA A 158 -13.95 -8.26 -11.83
C ALA A 158 -13.15 -7.24 -12.66
N PRO A 159 -13.76 -6.45 -13.60
CA PRO A 159 -13.03 -5.43 -14.35
C PRO A 159 -12.45 -4.32 -13.46
N HIS A 160 -13.22 -3.87 -12.47
CA HIS A 160 -12.80 -2.83 -11.53
C HIS A 160 -11.71 -3.33 -10.57
N LEU A 161 -11.80 -4.57 -10.12
CA LEU A 161 -10.76 -5.23 -9.32
C LEU A 161 -9.45 -5.35 -10.08
N MET A 162 -9.51 -5.71 -11.37
CA MET A 162 -8.33 -5.74 -12.24
C MET A 162 -7.70 -4.35 -12.39
N THR A 163 -8.51 -3.33 -12.63
CA THR A 163 -8.03 -1.93 -12.73
C THR A 163 -7.40 -1.47 -11.42
N ALA A 164 -8.06 -1.73 -10.29
CA ALA A 164 -7.56 -1.40 -8.97
C ALA A 164 -6.22 -2.09 -8.67
N ALA A 165 -6.05 -3.36 -9.08
CA ALA A 165 -4.80 -4.09 -8.91
C ALA A 165 -3.64 -3.44 -9.67
N VAL A 166 -3.85 -3.06 -10.94
CA VAL A 166 -2.84 -2.36 -11.74
C VAL A 166 -2.45 -1.03 -11.10
N LEU A 167 -3.43 -0.23 -10.67
CA LEU A 167 -3.18 1.05 -10.00
C LEU A 167 -2.41 0.87 -8.70
N GLN A 168 -2.77 -0.12 -7.89
CA GLN A 168 -2.14 -0.39 -6.60
C GLN A 168 -0.70 -0.88 -6.76
N ILE A 169 -0.44 -1.82 -7.67
CA ILE A 169 0.91 -2.31 -7.96
C ILE A 169 1.78 -1.17 -8.48
N THR A 170 1.26 -0.35 -9.39
CA THR A 170 2.00 0.80 -9.91
C THR A 170 2.33 1.79 -8.80
N ALA A 171 1.37 2.15 -7.96
CA ALA A 171 1.58 3.08 -6.85
C ALA A 171 2.61 2.56 -5.84
N MET A 172 2.59 1.26 -5.52
CA MET A 172 3.51 0.63 -4.58
C MET A 172 4.97 0.71 -5.03
N PHE A 173 5.24 0.42 -6.29
CA PHE A 173 6.61 0.45 -6.82
C PHE A 173 7.11 1.86 -7.18
N SER A 174 6.20 2.80 -7.48
CA SER A 174 6.56 4.18 -7.82
C SER A 174 6.73 5.08 -6.60
N ASN A 175 6.33 4.63 -5.40
CA ASN A 175 6.31 5.47 -4.22
C ASN A 175 7.54 5.24 -3.33
N SER A 176 8.45 6.22 -3.33
CA SER A 176 9.55 6.31 -2.35
C SER A 176 9.27 7.29 -1.21
N THR A 177 8.17 8.04 -1.33
CA THR A 177 7.88 9.21 -0.48
C THR A 177 7.65 8.82 0.96
N VAL A 178 6.99 7.68 1.22
CA VAL A 178 6.74 7.18 2.58
C VAL A 178 8.05 6.94 3.31
N ALA A 179 8.98 6.20 2.69
CA ALA A 179 10.28 5.91 3.29
C ALA A 179 11.06 7.19 3.57
N GLN A 180 11.16 8.08 2.59
CA GLN A 180 11.95 9.32 2.72
C GLN A 180 11.38 10.29 3.78
N ASN A 181 10.05 10.45 3.86
CA ASN A 181 9.44 11.37 4.82
C ASN A 181 9.43 10.85 6.26
N LEU A 182 9.49 9.53 6.46
CA LEU A 182 9.55 8.96 7.81
C LEU A 182 10.97 8.79 8.32
N THR A 183 11.89 8.31 7.50
CA THR A 183 13.23 7.90 7.96
C THR A 183 14.35 8.79 7.44
N GLY A 184 14.02 9.83 6.65
CA GLY A 184 14.99 10.67 5.99
C GLY A 184 15.69 9.96 4.82
N PHE A 185 16.67 10.65 4.25
CA PHE A 185 17.48 10.12 3.16
C PHE A 185 18.96 10.51 3.35
N PRO A 186 19.90 9.54 3.34
CA PRO A 186 19.66 8.09 3.43
C PRO A 186 19.12 7.67 4.82
N SER A 187 18.33 6.60 4.87
CA SER A 187 17.90 6.02 6.15
C SER A 187 19.07 5.29 6.84
N THR A 188 18.98 5.11 8.16
CA THR A 188 20.00 4.43 8.96
C THR A 188 20.33 3.07 8.35
N ASN A 189 21.60 2.84 8.04
CA ASN A 189 22.09 1.63 7.39
C ASN A 189 21.29 1.19 6.15
N TYR A 190 20.67 2.12 5.45
CA TYR A 190 19.77 1.83 4.30
C TYR A 190 18.60 0.89 4.63
N ALA A 191 18.16 0.80 5.90
CA ALA A 191 17.09 -0.11 6.32
C ALA A 191 15.73 0.22 5.69
N GLY A 192 15.46 1.51 5.43
CA GLY A 192 14.26 1.98 4.72
C GLY A 192 14.47 2.20 3.22
N HIS A 193 15.62 1.79 2.68
CA HIS A 193 15.95 2.07 1.28
C HIS A 193 15.23 1.09 0.34
N LEU A 194 14.42 1.62 -0.55
CA LEU A 194 13.69 0.87 -1.57
C LEU A 194 14.34 1.07 -2.94
N VAL A 195 14.04 0.21 -3.91
CA VAL A 195 14.56 0.35 -5.29
C VAL A 195 14.18 1.71 -5.91
N MET A 196 12.97 2.20 -5.64
CA MET A 196 12.56 3.53 -6.10
C MET A 196 13.35 4.65 -5.41
N THR A 197 13.67 4.50 -4.12
CA THR A 197 14.52 5.44 -3.39
C THR A 197 15.93 5.44 -3.97
N HIS A 198 16.45 4.26 -4.31
CA HIS A 198 17.76 4.10 -4.96
C HIS A 198 17.79 4.72 -6.37
N LEU A 199 16.72 4.55 -7.15
CA LEU A 199 16.55 5.23 -8.44
C LEU A 199 16.61 6.75 -8.30
N MET A 200 15.90 7.30 -7.29
CA MET A 200 15.91 8.75 -7.02
C MET A 200 17.29 9.25 -6.58
N ASP A 201 18.05 8.47 -5.81
CA ASP A 201 19.44 8.80 -5.44
C ASP A 201 20.31 9.02 -6.69
N TYR A 202 20.32 8.04 -7.59
CA TYR A 202 21.11 8.12 -8.82
C TYR A 202 20.59 9.16 -9.84
N THR A 203 19.29 9.46 -9.81
CA THR A 203 18.70 10.46 -10.71
C THR A 203 18.96 11.88 -10.23
N THR A 204 18.78 12.12 -8.90
CA THR A 204 18.71 13.47 -8.36
C THR A 204 20.02 13.91 -7.67
N TYR A 205 20.62 13.02 -6.87
CA TYR A 205 21.80 13.37 -6.06
C TYR A 205 23.11 13.04 -6.78
N ARG A 206 23.25 11.84 -7.33
CA ARG A 206 24.49 11.42 -8.02
C ARG A 206 24.52 11.82 -9.49
N VAL A 207 23.35 12.07 -10.09
CA VAL A 207 23.17 12.49 -11.48
C VAL A 207 23.79 11.50 -12.48
N GLU A 208 23.82 10.21 -12.14
CA GLU A 208 24.30 9.12 -12.99
C GLU A 208 23.16 8.55 -13.83
N ARG A 209 22.78 9.26 -14.89
CA ARG A 209 21.60 8.96 -15.71
C ARG A 209 21.59 7.57 -16.31
N GLY A 210 22.74 7.05 -16.74
CA GLY A 210 22.86 5.70 -17.30
C GLY A 210 22.51 4.61 -16.29
N TYR A 211 23.02 4.75 -15.05
CA TYR A 211 22.74 3.83 -13.97
C TYR A 211 21.28 3.91 -13.53
N ALA A 212 20.76 5.11 -13.37
CA ALA A 212 19.35 5.37 -13.05
C ALA A 212 18.40 4.75 -14.10
N SER A 213 18.71 4.89 -15.39
CA SER A 213 17.93 4.30 -16.49
C SER A 213 17.91 2.77 -16.43
N ALA A 214 19.02 2.13 -16.05
CA ALA A 214 19.08 0.68 -15.88
C ALA A 214 18.17 0.21 -14.72
N ILE A 215 18.17 0.93 -13.59
CA ILE A 215 17.28 0.63 -12.44
C ILE A 215 15.82 0.81 -12.86
N ALA A 216 15.49 1.91 -13.57
CA ALA A 216 14.14 2.19 -14.03
C ALA A 216 13.60 1.09 -14.96
N VAL A 217 14.41 0.61 -15.90
CA VAL A 217 14.02 -0.49 -16.80
C VAL A 217 13.78 -1.78 -16.04
N LEU A 218 14.65 -2.13 -15.09
CA LEU A 218 14.47 -3.32 -14.25
C LEU A 218 13.17 -3.23 -13.43
N LEU A 219 12.93 -2.09 -12.79
CA LEU A 219 11.73 -1.87 -11.99
C LEU A 219 10.48 -1.96 -12.86
N PHE A 220 10.50 -1.38 -14.06
CA PHE A 220 9.41 -1.46 -15.04
C PHE A 220 9.12 -2.91 -15.47
N LEU A 221 10.15 -3.70 -15.76
CA LEU A 221 10.00 -5.11 -16.12
C LEU A 221 9.39 -5.93 -14.97
N VAL A 222 9.83 -5.69 -13.73
CA VAL A 222 9.25 -6.32 -12.54
C VAL A 222 7.79 -5.95 -12.37
N MET A 223 7.43 -4.67 -12.55
CA MET A 223 6.04 -4.21 -12.49
C MET A 223 5.15 -4.90 -13.54
N ILE A 224 5.62 -5.01 -14.78
CA ILE A 224 4.88 -5.71 -15.85
C ILE A 224 4.68 -7.19 -15.48
N LEU A 225 5.72 -7.86 -15.00
CA LEU A 225 5.66 -9.27 -14.61
C LEU A 225 4.63 -9.49 -13.49
N LEU A 226 4.69 -8.67 -12.45
CA LEU A 226 3.75 -8.75 -11.32
C LEU A 226 2.32 -8.43 -11.75
N ASN A 227 2.12 -7.40 -12.56
CA ASN A 227 0.80 -7.09 -13.11
C ASN A 227 0.23 -8.27 -13.92
N ARG A 228 1.03 -8.90 -14.79
CA ARG A 228 0.60 -10.08 -15.56
C ARG A 228 0.24 -11.26 -14.66
N LEU A 229 1.04 -11.51 -13.62
CA LEU A 229 0.81 -12.58 -12.66
C LEU A 229 -0.49 -12.35 -11.88
N PHE A 230 -0.69 -11.14 -11.36
CA PHE A 230 -1.87 -10.77 -10.59
C PHE A 230 -3.14 -10.81 -11.44
N MET A 231 -3.09 -10.31 -12.67
CA MET A 231 -4.21 -10.38 -13.62
C MET A 231 -4.60 -11.82 -13.96
N LYS A 232 -3.62 -12.73 -14.06
CA LYS A 232 -3.90 -14.16 -14.28
C LYS A 232 -4.65 -14.79 -13.09
N ILE A 233 -4.34 -14.35 -11.87
CA ILE A 233 -5.02 -14.82 -10.65
C ILE A 233 -6.45 -14.26 -10.61
N LEU A 234 -6.62 -12.95 -10.82
CA LEU A 234 -7.92 -12.29 -10.76
C LEU A 234 -8.91 -12.77 -11.84
N ARG A 235 -8.43 -13.11 -13.03
CA ARG A 235 -9.29 -13.71 -14.08
C ARG A 235 -9.93 -15.03 -13.67
N LYS A 236 -9.30 -15.78 -12.77
CA LYS A 236 -9.88 -17.02 -12.24
C LYS A 236 -10.95 -16.79 -11.17
N VAL A 237 -10.94 -15.60 -10.55
CA VAL A 237 -11.94 -15.21 -9.53
C VAL A 237 -13.21 -14.67 -10.20
N GLY A 238 -13.09 -14.09 -11.39
CA GLY A 238 -14.22 -13.54 -12.15
C GLY A 238 -14.77 -14.49 -13.22
N ALA A 239 -14.29 -15.72 -13.29
CA ALA A 239 -14.80 -16.80 -14.13
C ALA A 239 -15.57 -17.82 -13.28
#